data_bdd42e0b0c32cbf127cd623f0fe99e74
#
_entry.id   bdd42e0b0c32cbf127cd623f0fe99e74
#
_cell.length_a   1.000
_cell.length_b   1.000
_cell.length_c   1.000
_cell.angle_alpha   90.00
_cell.angle_beta   90.00
_cell.angle_gamma   90.00
#
_symmetry.space_group_name_H-M   'P 1'
#
loop_
_entity.id
_entity.type
_entity.pdbx_description
1 polymer ?
#
loop_
_entity_poly.entity_id
_entity_poly.type
_entity_poly.pdbx_seq_one_letter_code
_entity_poly.pdbx_strand_id
1 'polypeptide(L)'
;MTIIKSIAPIVCTISFLIPLSAKEFPSESWSVKTPDELGVDASKVEKLFDLSFQDDATQSVVLIKDGYIIAEKYADGYDKDSIGTSWSMAKSFYASLIGISIEMGEIGSLDDKVSDYLDYFTEDRKDITIREVLDMTSGLENPDHEHEIMFFQDDHLDYAKDIKRDKETNTVFEYNNVNSLLLGDILLVATGKKADDLLKERVLDPIGTKNYVLWRDAADNVLSYCCIDMSARDYSRFGLLFSRNGSWNDRQIVPYDFVQETYDPRWLSTSDRAGMDRRGYGLHWWFSKNDDEGKIMNASGKFGQYIFIDQANDVIFTRITKYTSTGGSKQDWGPIRDYEISNMGRFLRFFKFLERIGWYNVERDIKSPVTLEDGESKEFYENYNEIIDAIADLSR
;
A
#
# COMPACT_ATOMS: atom_id res chain seq x y z
N MET A 1 49.96 -28.94 -61.90
CA MET A 1 49.63 -27.80 -61.06
C MET A 1 48.20 -28.00 -60.61
N THR A 2 48.02 -28.62 -59.41
CA THR A 2 46.73 -29.12 -58.94
C THR A 2 46.19 -28.12 -57.89
N ILE A 3 45.08 -27.49 -58.19
CA ILE A 3 44.43 -26.52 -57.33
C ILE A 3 43.52 -27.28 -56.37
N ILE A 4 43.88 -27.31 -55.08
CA ILE A 4 43.06 -27.85 -54.03
C ILE A 4 42.11 -26.70 -53.58
N LYS A 5 40.81 -26.87 -53.86
CA LYS A 5 39.78 -26.00 -53.31
C LYS A 5 39.47 -26.44 -51.90
N SER A 6 39.81 -25.58 -50.93
CA SER A 6 39.41 -25.71 -49.50
C SER A 6 37.94 -25.36 -49.36
N ILE A 7 37.12 -26.30 -48.88
CA ILE A 7 35.71 -26.08 -48.48
C ILE A 7 35.71 -25.84 -46.97
N ALA A 8 35.43 -24.63 -46.59
CA ALA A 8 35.20 -24.31 -45.16
C ALA A 8 33.81 -24.80 -44.73
N PRO A 9 33.67 -25.44 -43.58
CA PRO A 9 32.36 -25.84 -43.10
C PRO A 9 31.59 -24.61 -42.57
N ILE A 10 30.37 -24.41 -43.08
CA ILE A 10 29.42 -23.46 -42.53
C ILE A 10 28.84 -24.07 -41.24
N VAL A 11 29.27 -23.58 -40.11
CA VAL A 11 28.65 -23.91 -38.81
C VAL A 11 27.38 -23.07 -38.68
N CYS A 12 26.22 -23.70 -38.88
CA CYS A 12 24.93 -23.10 -38.63
C CYS A 12 24.66 -23.15 -37.10
N THR A 13 24.91 -22.08 -36.39
CA THR A 13 24.49 -21.94 -35.00
C THR A 13 22.97 -21.78 -34.97
N ILE A 14 22.26 -22.83 -34.61
CA ILE A 14 20.82 -22.76 -34.29
C ILE A 14 20.72 -22.12 -32.91
N SER A 15 20.45 -20.81 -32.86
CA SER A 15 20.04 -20.15 -31.64
C SER A 15 18.62 -20.62 -31.29
N PHE A 16 18.50 -21.47 -30.29
CA PHE A 16 17.22 -21.75 -29.68
C PHE A 16 16.74 -20.44 -29.00
N LEU A 17 15.85 -19.72 -29.66
CA LEU A 17 15.03 -18.72 -29.00
C LEU A 17 14.12 -19.49 -28.02
N ILE A 18 14.49 -19.54 -26.74
CA ILE A 18 13.58 -19.91 -25.68
C ILE A 18 12.46 -18.84 -25.75
N PRO A 19 11.20 -19.22 -26.01
CA PRO A 19 10.14 -18.25 -25.99
C PRO A 19 10.12 -17.63 -24.59
N LEU A 20 10.31 -16.32 -24.50
CA LEU A 20 10.08 -15.59 -23.29
C LEU A 20 8.60 -15.86 -22.95
N SER A 21 8.33 -16.63 -21.90
CA SER A 21 6.95 -16.91 -21.49
C SER A 21 6.27 -15.58 -21.26
N ALA A 22 5.15 -15.34 -21.94
CA ALA A 22 4.36 -14.14 -21.71
C ALA A 22 4.01 -14.08 -20.23
N LYS A 23 4.20 -12.90 -19.64
CA LYS A 23 3.85 -12.69 -18.24
C LYS A 23 2.34 -12.90 -18.04
N GLU A 24 1.98 -13.71 -17.06
CA GLU A 24 0.58 -13.95 -16.71
C GLU A 24 -0.01 -12.77 -15.99
N PHE A 25 -1.23 -12.40 -16.37
CA PHE A 25 -2.05 -11.41 -15.68
C PHE A 25 -3.46 -11.96 -15.48
N PRO A 26 -4.08 -11.74 -14.32
CA PRO A 26 -5.45 -12.17 -14.11
C PRO A 26 -6.41 -11.39 -15.02
N SER A 27 -7.33 -12.11 -15.63
CA SER A 27 -8.47 -11.55 -16.36
C SER A 27 -9.59 -11.19 -15.37
N GLU A 28 -10.83 -11.68 -15.61
CA GLU A 28 -11.93 -11.57 -14.63
C GLU A 28 -11.66 -12.38 -13.36
N SER A 29 -10.93 -13.49 -13.47
CA SER A 29 -10.49 -14.34 -12.38
C SER A 29 -8.99 -14.58 -12.45
N TRP A 30 -8.42 -14.96 -11.33
CA TRP A 30 -7.04 -15.38 -11.24
C TRP A 30 -6.88 -16.82 -11.77
N SER A 31 -5.81 -17.03 -12.52
CA SER A 31 -5.30 -18.37 -12.81
C SER A 31 -4.62 -18.94 -11.55
N VAL A 32 -4.78 -20.23 -11.33
CA VAL A 32 -4.26 -20.91 -10.13
C VAL A 32 -3.28 -22.00 -10.55
N LYS A 33 -2.17 -22.11 -9.82
CA LYS A 33 -1.21 -23.23 -9.91
C LYS A 33 -0.84 -23.69 -8.51
N THR A 34 -0.35 -24.91 -8.40
CA THR A 34 0.25 -25.37 -7.15
C THR A 34 1.63 -24.75 -6.95
N PRO A 35 2.13 -24.63 -5.70
CA PRO A 35 3.50 -24.19 -5.44
C PRO A 35 4.54 -24.99 -6.24
N ASP A 36 4.42 -26.32 -6.27
CA ASP A 36 5.36 -27.22 -6.96
C ASP A 36 5.42 -26.96 -8.47
N GLU A 37 4.31 -26.61 -9.12
CA GLU A 37 4.28 -26.26 -10.56
C GLU A 37 5.13 -25.03 -10.90
N LEU A 38 5.38 -24.18 -9.91
CA LEU A 38 6.21 -22.97 -10.06
C LEU A 38 7.53 -23.05 -9.27
N GLY A 39 7.89 -24.28 -8.83
CA GLY A 39 9.17 -24.53 -8.17
C GLY A 39 9.26 -23.95 -6.76
N VAL A 40 8.14 -23.68 -6.11
CA VAL A 40 8.07 -23.20 -4.73
C VAL A 40 7.82 -24.37 -3.79
N ASP A 41 8.61 -24.49 -2.74
CA ASP A 41 8.42 -25.53 -1.70
C ASP A 41 7.13 -25.25 -0.89
N ALA A 42 6.19 -26.20 -0.96
CA ALA A 42 4.91 -26.11 -0.28
C ALA A 42 5.06 -25.92 1.25
N SER A 43 6.11 -26.48 1.85
CA SER A 43 6.35 -26.34 3.30
C SER A 43 6.70 -24.89 3.69
N LYS A 44 7.37 -24.16 2.81
CA LYS A 44 7.67 -22.73 3.02
C LYS A 44 6.41 -21.87 2.91
N VAL A 45 5.50 -22.23 1.99
CA VAL A 45 4.18 -21.58 1.88
C VAL A 45 3.36 -21.81 3.15
N GLU A 46 3.33 -23.04 3.65
CA GLU A 46 2.64 -23.38 4.90
C GLU A 46 3.21 -22.56 6.07
N LYS A 47 4.54 -22.49 6.21
CA LYS A 47 5.20 -21.66 7.25
C LYS A 47 4.78 -20.20 7.16
N LEU A 48 4.78 -19.60 5.97
CA LEU A 48 4.37 -18.20 5.76
C LEU A 48 2.92 -17.98 6.20
N PHE A 49 2.04 -18.92 5.86
CA PHE A 49 0.63 -18.84 6.24
C PHE A 49 0.43 -19.03 7.74
N ASP A 50 1.15 -19.95 8.36
CA ASP A 50 1.10 -20.16 9.82
C ASP A 50 1.58 -18.92 10.58
N LEU A 51 2.67 -18.27 10.14
CA LEU A 51 3.12 -17.00 10.70
C LEU A 51 2.02 -15.93 10.60
N SER A 52 1.32 -15.87 9.49
CA SER A 52 0.25 -14.89 9.27
C SER A 52 -0.97 -15.15 10.15
N PHE A 53 -1.30 -16.41 10.41
CA PHE A 53 -2.44 -16.84 11.23
C PHE A 53 -2.11 -17.06 12.71
N GLN A 54 -0.89 -16.73 13.16
CA GLN A 54 -0.59 -16.57 14.59
C GLN A 54 -1.40 -15.42 15.20
N ASP A 55 -1.76 -14.43 14.38
CA ASP A 55 -2.68 -13.38 14.76
C ASP A 55 -4.10 -13.77 14.38
N ASP A 56 -4.96 -13.95 15.39
CA ASP A 56 -6.38 -14.29 15.23
C ASP A 56 -7.15 -13.21 14.44
N ALA A 57 -6.60 -12.01 14.32
CA ALA A 57 -7.17 -10.97 13.49
C ALA A 57 -7.03 -11.27 11.98
N THR A 58 -6.15 -12.16 11.57
CA THR A 58 -5.98 -12.46 10.14
C THR A 58 -7.29 -12.97 9.53
N GLN A 59 -7.73 -12.28 8.49
CA GLN A 59 -8.94 -12.62 7.73
C GLN A 59 -8.60 -13.45 6.50
N SER A 60 -7.66 -12.96 5.69
CA SER A 60 -7.37 -13.50 4.37
C SER A 60 -5.88 -13.33 4.06
N VAL A 61 -5.28 -14.36 3.48
CA VAL A 61 -3.96 -14.28 2.87
C VAL A 61 -4.01 -14.85 1.45
N VAL A 62 -3.28 -14.20 0.53
CA VAL A 62 -3.15 -14.62 -0.85
C VAL A 62 -1.69 -14.52 -1.26
N LEU A 63 -1.17 -15.58 -1.85
CA LEU A 63 0.21 -15.65 -2.36
C LEU A 63 0.19 -15.82 -3.87
N ILE A 64 0.84 -14.88 -4.55
CA ILE A 64 1.00 -14.85 -6.00
C ILE A 64 2.46 -15.15 -6.34
N LYS A 65 2.68 -15.99 -7.34
CA LYS A 65 3.98 -16.25 -7.97
C LYS A 65 3.80 -16.24 -9.49
N ASP A 66 4.61 -15.46 -10.18
CA ASP A 66 4.62 -15.34 -11.65
C ASP A 66 3.24 -15.01 -12.26
N GLY A 67 2.38 -14.30 -11.50
CA GLY A 67 1.02 -13.91 -11.90
C GLY A 67 -0.07 -14.95 -11.59
N TYR A 68 0.27 -16.08 -10.96
CA TYR A 68 -0.69 -17.12 -10.55
C TYR A 68 -0.92 -17.07 -9.04
N ILE A 69 -2.14 -17.30 -8.58
CA ILE A 69 -2.37 -17.68 -7.19
C ILE A 69 -1.77 -19.07 -6.99
N ILE A 70 -0.81 -19.20 -6.07
CA ILE A 70 -0.23 -20.49 -5.72
C ILE A 70 -0.75 -21.01 -4.37
N ALA A 71 -1.24 -20.14 -3.53
CA ALA A 71 -1.91 -20.48 -2.29
C ALA A 71 -2.77 -19.31 -1.80
N GLU A 72 -3.83 -19.65 -1.07
CA GLU A 72 -4.67 -18.68 -0.35
C GLU A 72 -5.34 -19.36 0.85
N LYS A 73 -5.58 -18.62 1.91
CA LYS A 73 -6.22 -19.10 3.12
C LYS A 73 -7.10 -18.02 3.72
N TYR A 74 -8.23 -18.41 4.25
CA TYR A 74 -9.24 -17.55 4.82
C TYR A 74 -9.59 -18.03 6.22
N ALA A 75 -9.87 -17.10 7.12
CA ALA A 75 -10.40 -17.43 8.44
C ALA A 75 -11.84 -17.95 8.33
N ASP A 76 -12.32 -18.64 9.35
CA ASP A 76 -13.68 -19.15 9.41
C ASP A 76 -14.72 -18.06 9.17
N GLY A 77 -15.63 -18.30 8.23
CA GLY A 77 -16.68 -17.36 7.81
C GLY A 77 -16.24 -16.29 6.82
N TYR A 78 -15.01 -16.37 6.30
CA TYR A 78 -14.51 -15.54 5.22
C TYR A 78 -14.14 -16.37 4.00
N ASP A 79 -14.09 -15.72 2.85
CA ASP A 79 -13.78 -16.34 1.55
C ASP A 79 -13.02 -15.38 0.63
N LYS A 80 -12.84 -15.80 -0.63
CA LYS A 80 -12.12 -15.02 -1.66
C LYS A 80 -12.76 -13.67 -2.01
N ASP A 81 -14.05 -13.52 -1.75
CA ASP A 81 -14.85 -12.32 -2.06
C ASP A 81 -15.04 -11.43 -0.83
N SER A 82 -14.58 -11.89 0.35
CA SER A 82 -14.64 -11.13 1.59
C SER A 82 -13.75 -9.91 1.50
N ILE A 83 -14.33 -8.74 1.71
CA ILE A 83 -13.61 -7.46 1.68
C ILE A 83 -13.04 -7.12 3.05
N GLY A 84 -12.00 -6.31 3.06
CA GLY A 84 -11.42 -5.74 4.27
C GLY A 84 -10.79 -4.39 3.96
N THR A 85 -10.65 -3.58 4.99
CA THR A 85 -10.19 -2.20 4.88
C THR A 85 -8.66 -2.14 4.77
N SER A 86 -8.17 -1.36 3.81
CA SER A 86 -6.74 -1.16 3.58
C SER A 86 -6.02 -0.43 4.70
N TRP A 87 -6.73 0.41 5.44
CA TRP A 87 -6.09 1.46 6.24
C TRP A 87 -5.02 2.19 5.39
N SER A 88 -3.86 2.40 5.93
CA SER A 88 -2.80 3.18 5.27
C SER A 88 -2.20 2.54 4.02
N MET A 89 -2.51 1.28 3.65
CA MET A 89 -2.12 0.78 2.33
C MET A 89 -2.68 1.66 1.19
N ALA A 90 -3.80 2.35 1.42
CA ALA A 90 -4.38 3.29 0.46
C ALA A 90 -3.41 4.38 -0.01
N LYS A 91 -2.47 4.80 0.84
CA LYS A 91 -1.47 5.82 0.50
C LYS A 91 -0.68 5.47 -0.75
N SER A 92 -0.28 4.21 -0.89
CA SER A 92 0.47 3.73 -2.07
C SER A 92 -0.39 3.77 -3.34
N PHE A 93 -1.69 3.50 -3.22
CA PHE A 93 -2.64 3.61 -4.34
C PHE A 93 -2.78 5.04 -4.81
N TYR A 94 -3.04 5.98 -3.90
CA TYR A 94 -3.21 7.40 -4.26
C TYR A 94 -1.89 8.05 -4.70
N ALA A 95 -0.74 7.63 -4.15
CA ALA A 95 0.57 8.07 -4.62
C ALA A 95 0.82 7.71 -6.09
N SER A 96 0.34 6.57 -6.57
CA SER A 96 0.47 6.17 -7.98
C SER A 96 -0.19 7.17 -8.94
N LEU A 97 -1.25 7.86 -8.49
CA LEU A 97 -1.94 8.89 -9.28
C LEU A 97 -1.07 10.12 -9.51
N ILE A 98 -0.19 10.46 -8.57
CA ILE A 98 0.76 11.56 -8.77
C ILE A 98 1.71 11.23 -9.93
N GLY A 99 2.29 10.01 -9.94
CA GLY A 99 3.12 9.57 -11.06
C GLY A 99 2.38 9.57 -12.39
N ILE A 100 1.14 9.10 -12.42
CA ILE A 100 0.28 9.11 -13.62
C ILE A 100 -0.01 10.55 -14.06
N SER A 101 -0.33 11.44 -13.14
CA SER A 101 -0.62 12.86 -13.46
C SER A 101 0.60 13.62 -13.94
N ILE A 102 1.82 13.24 -13.49
CA ILE A 102 3.07 13.79 -14.04
C ILE A 102 3.25 13.33 -15.50
N GLU A 103 3.08 12.05 -15.79
CA GLU A 103 3.20 11.53 -17.16
C GLU A 103 2.16 12.15 -18.11
N MET A 104 0.97 12.45 -17.61
CA MET A 104 -0.09 13.12 -18.36
C MET A 104 0.12 14.63 -18.50
N GLY A 105 1.13 15.21 -17.84
CA GLY A 105 1.40 16.66 -17.85
C GLY A 105 0.40 17.50 -17.07
N GLU A 106 -0.34 16.89 -16.15
CA GLU A 106 -1.28 17.57 -15.25
C GLU A 106 -0.55 18.13 -14.01
N ILE A 107 0.53 17.45 -13.59
CA ILE A 107 1.50 17.89 -12.59
C ILE A 107 2.84 17.99 -13.30
N GLY A 108 3.64 19.00 -13.00
CA GLY A 108 4.91 19.21 -13.69
C GLY A 108 5.97 18.19 -13.30
N SER A 109 6.18 18.00 -12.01
CA SER A 109 7.14 17.01 -11.47
C SER A 109 6.91 16.76 -9.99
N LEU A 110 7.65 15.80 -9.42
CA LEU A 110 7.69 15.60 -7.97
C LEU A 110 8.32 16.80 -7.22
N ASP A 111 9.11 17.61 -7.89
CA ASP A 111 9.79 18.77 -7.30
C ASP A 111 8.92 20.05 -7.40
N ASP A 112 7.73 19.99 -7.99
CA ASP A 112 6.76 21.06 -7.94
C ASP A 112 6.36 21.36 -6.49
N LYS A 113 6.13 22.63 -6.21
CA LYS A 113 5.70 23.06 -4.88
C LYS A 113 4.23 22.74 -4.67
N VAL A 114 3.88 22.31 -3.48
CA VAL A 114 2.47 22.13 -3.08
C VAL A 114 1.70 23.47 -3.26
N SER A 115 2.36 24.59 -3.01
CA SER A 115 1.78 25.94 -3.19
C SER A 115 1.45 26.30 -4.63
N ASP A 116 1.98 25.58 -5.63
CA ASP A 116 1.59 25.77 -7.03
C ASP A 116 0.18 25.25 -7.32
N TYR A 117 -0.34 24.40 -6.46
CA TYR A 117 -1.66 23.76 -6.52
C TYR A 117 -2.59 24.24 -5.41
N LEU A 118 -2.09 24.35 -4.17
CA LEU A 118 -2.87 24.66 -2.98
C LEU A 118 -2.56 26.07 -2.48
N ASP A 119 -3.44 27.01 -2.73
CA ASP A 119 -3.27 28.45 -2.42
C ASP A 119 -3.17 28.76 -0.92
N TYR A 120 -3.62 27.82 -0.07
CA TYR A 120 -3.48 27.93 1.39
C TYR A 120 -2.10 27.45 1.91
N PHE A 121 -1.22 26.95 1.03
CA PHE A 121 0.19 26.65 1.34
C PHE A 121 1.02 27.92 1.23
N THR A 122 1.00 28.72 2.27
CA THR A 122 1.64 30.05 2.34
C THR A 122 2.76 30.07 3.39
N GLU A 123 3.44 31.20 3.50
CA GLU A 123 4.45 31.48 4.50
C GLU A 123 5.57 30.43 4.53
N ASP A 124 5.74 29.74 5.63
CA ASP A 124 6.77 28.72 5.85
C ASP A 124 6.49 27.38 5.15
N ARG A 125 5.26 27.14 4.69
CA ARG A 125 4.87 25.96 3.94
C ARG A 125 5.02 26.09 2.42
N LYS A 126 5.23 27.31 1.91
CA LYS A 126 5.22 27.60 0.46
C LYS A 126 6.24 26.85 -0.37
N ASP A 127 7.34 26.41 0.24
CA ASP A 127 8.46 25.76 -0.45
C ASP A 127 8.42 24.23 -0.33
N ILE A 128 7.42 23.67 0.38
CA ILE A 128 7.23 22.21 0.49
C ILE A 128 6.91 21.66 -0.91
N THR A 129 7.61 20.61 -1.30
CA THR A 129 7.42 19.93 -2.60
C THR A 129 6.49 18.73 -2.49
N ILE A 130 5.92 18.29 -3.62
CA ILE A 130 5.13 17.05 -3.71
C ILE A 130 5.97 15.84 -3.27
N ARG A 131 7.26 15.82 -3.60
CA ARG A 131 8.20 14.80 -3.17
C ARG A 131 8.31 14.71 -1.65
N GLU A 132 8.46 15.83 -0.97
CA GLU A 132 8.58 15.87 0.49
C GLU A 132 7.31 15.41 1.18
N VAL A 133 6.16 15.67 0.58
CA VAL A 133 4.86 15.12 1.01
C VAL A 133 4.83 13.60 0.85
N LEU A 134 5.23 13.08 -0.31
CA LEU A 134 5.25 11.64 -0.60
C LEU A 134 6.29 10.87 0.22
N ASP A 135 7.42 11.50 0.54
CA ASP A 135 8.50 10.90 1.34
C ASP A 135 8.28 11.04 2.85
N MET A 136 7.18 11.70 3.29
CA MET A 136 6.91 11.98 4.71
C MET A 136 7.99 12.85 5.36
N THR A 137 8.52 13.84 4.64
CA THR A 137 9.62 14.71 5.05
C THR A 137 9.30 16.19 4.90
N SER A 138 8.01 16.50 4.80
CA SER A 138 7.50 17.88 4.62
C SER A 138 7.78 18.81 5.79
N GLY A 139 8.06 18.27 6.98
CA GLY A 139 8.21 19.04 8.21
C GLY A 139 6.89 19.63 8.74
N LEU A 140 5.74 19.22 8.20
CA LEU A 140 4.44 19.57 8.77
C LEU A 140 4.30 18.98 10.16
N GLU A 141 3.77 19.75 11.09
CA GLU A 141 3.55 19.31 12.47
C GLU A 141 2.71 18.04 12.51
N ASN A 142 3.09 17.13 13.41
CA ASN A 142 2.42 15.86 13.62
C ASN A 142 2.15 15.70 15.13
N PRO A 143 1.13 16.36 15.66
CA PRO A 143 0.81 16.30 17.08
C PRO A 143 0.51 14.86 17.51
N ASP A 144 0.80 14.56 18.77
CA ASP A 144 0.41 13.28 19.37
C ASP A 144 -1.08 13.02 19.13
N HIS A 145 -1.38 11.79 18.70
CA HIS A 145 -2.76 11.36 18.36
C HIS A 145 -3.39 12.09 17.15
N GLU A 146 -2.60 12.68 16.26
CA GLU A 146 -3.12 13.37 15.08
C GLU A 146 -4.01 12.46 14.21
N HIS A 147 -3.64 11.19 14.05
CA HIS A 147 -4.43 10.22 13.30
C HIS A 147 -5.85 10.08 13.82
N GLU A 148 -6.01 10.02 15.14
CA GLU A 148 -7.32 9.95 15.79
C GLU A 148 -8.06 11.27 15.70
N ILE A 149 -7.38 12.39 15.88
CA ILE A 149 -8.01 13.72 15.83
C ILE A 149 -8.57 14.00 14.44
N MET A 150 -7.77 13.85 13.39
CA MET A 150 -8.20 14.10 12.01
C MET A 150 -9.28 13.11 11.58
N PHE A 151 -9.09 11.82 11.85
CA PHE A 151 -10.01 10.77 11.43
C PHE A 151 -11.43 10.95 11.96
N PHE A 152 -11.59 11.65 13.11
CA PHE A 152 -12.88 11.90 13.73
C PHE A 152 -13.44 13.31 13.47
N GLN A 153 -12.84 14.09 12.56
CA GLN A 153 -13.43 15.34 12.08
C GLN A 153 -14.49 15.06 11.02
N ASP A 154 -15.44 15.97 10.86
CA ASP A 154 -16.42 15.89 9.77
C ASP A 154 -15.78 16.34 8.43
N ASP A 155 -14.80 17.24 8.49
CA ASP A 155 -14.02 17.75 7.36
C ASP A 155 -12.53 17.59 7.66
N HIS A 156 -11.93 16.56 7.08
CA HIS A 156 -10.51 16.25 7.29
C HIS A 156 -9.61 17.27 6.58
N LEU A 157 -10.06 17.79 5.44
CA LEU A 157 -9.27 18.75 4.68
C LEU A 157 -9.22 20.11 5.39
N ASP A 158 -10.31 20.53 6.03
CA ASP A 158 -10.32 21.74 6.86
C ASP A 158 -9.31 21.64 8.01
N TYR A 159 -9.24 20.49 8.67
CA TYR A 159 -8.19 20.20 9.66
C TYR A 159 -6.79 20.30 9.05
N ALA A 160 -6.56 19.68 7.88
CA ALA A 160 -5.25 19.65 7.22
C ALA A 160 -4.78 21.04 6.74
N LYS A 161 -5.70 21.93 6.40
CA LYS A 161 -5.38 23.31 5.98
C LYS A 161 -4.70 24.13 7.07
N ASP A 162 -5.04 23.88 8.31
CA ASP A 162 -4.55 24.63 9.47
C ASP A 162 -3.22 24.09 10.05
N ILE A 163 -2.78 22.91 9.62
CA ILE A 163 -1.52 22.31 10.07
C ILE A 163 -0.34 23.17 9.64
N LYS A 164 0.56 23.47 10.59
CA LYS A 164 1.75 24.30 10.40
C LYS A 164 2.96 23.45 10.08
N ARG A 165 4.04 24.08 9.67
CA ARG A 165 5.36 23.48 9.61
C ARG A 165 6.11 23.77 10.91
N ASP A 166 6.68 22.76 11.54
CA ASP A 166 7.48 22.91 12.76
C ASP A 166 8.93 22.41 12.58
N LYS A 167 9.24 21.77 11.45
CA LYS A 167 10.56 21.25 11.10
C LYS A 167 10.98 21.68 9.71
N GLU A 168 12.28 21.74 9.45
CA GLU A 168 12.80 21.94 8.09
C GLU A 168 12.53 20.70 7.23
N THR A 169 12.19 20.92 5.96
CA THR A 169 11.95 19.84 5.00
C THR A 169 13.21 18.98 4.81
N ASN A 170 13.04 17.69 4.54
CA ASN A 170 14.11 16.72 4.33
C ASN A 170 15.10 16.55 5.51
N THR A 171 14.73 16.95 6.71
CA THR A 171 15.60 16.78 7.90
C THR A 171 15.18 15.60 8.77
N VAL A 172 13.88 15.30 8.79
CA VAL A 172 13.30 14.22 9.62
C VAL A 172 12.25 13.48 8.81
N PHE A 173 12.28 12.16 8.86
CA PHE A 173 11.14 11.34 8.45
C PHE A 173 10.09 11.35 9.57
N GLU A 174 8.86 11.72 9.23
CA GLU A 174 7.76 11.71 10.18
C GLU A 174 6.49 11.26 9.49
N TYR A 175 6.03 10.06 9.83
CA TYR A 175 4.85 9.49 9.22
C TYR A 175 3.60 10.29 9.62
N ASN A 176 3.03 11.02 8.66
CA ASN A 176 1.99 12.01 8.89
C ASN A 176 0.85 11.83 7.87
N ASN A 177 -0.37 11.61 8.35
CA ASN A 177 -1.56 11.41 7.51
C ASN A 177 -1.95 12.66 6.72
N VAL A 178 -1.66 13.86 7.22
CA VAL A 178 -1.93 15.11 6.50
C VAL A 178 -1.20 15.12 5.16
N ASN A 179 0.06 14.70 5.12
CA ASN A 179 0.82 14.59 3.86
C ASN A 179 0.03 13.82 2.79
N SER A 180 -0.51 12.67 3.16
CA SER A 180 -1.23 11.83 2.21
C SER A 180 -2.61 12.39 1.85
N LEU A 181 -3.28 13.06 2.79
CA LEU A 181 -4.58 13.69 2.53
C LEU A 181 -4.45 14.83 1.49
N LEU A 182 -3.38 15.61 1.58
CA LEU A 182 -3.10 16.71 0.63
C LEU A 182 -2.97 16.25 -0.81
N LEU A 183 -2.56 14.99 -1.06
CA LEU A 183 -2.49 14.44 -2.41
C LEU A 183 -3.85 14.44 -3.11
N GLY A 184 -4.92 14.20 -2.35
CA GLY A 184 -6.29 14.25 -2.88
C GLY A 184 -6.67 15.65 -3.39
N ASP A 185 -6.29 16.69 -2.66
CA ASP A 185 -6.59 18.08 -3.01
C ASP A 185 -5.67 18.57 -4.16
N ILE A 186 -4.38 18.21 -4.13
CA ILE A 186 -3.45 18.47 -5.25
C ILE A 186 -3.99 17.87 -6.55
N LEU A 187 -4.42 16.60 -6.53
CA LEU A 187 -4.99 15.93 -7.68
C LEU A 187 -6.28 16.62 -8.17
N LEU A 188 -7.15 17.03 -7.26
CA LEU A 188 -8.38 17.73 -7.59
C LEU A 188 -8.07 19.05 -8.31
N VAL A 189 -7.12 19.83 -7.81
CA VAL A 189 -6.75 21.12 -8.43
C VAL A 189 -6.05 20.90 -9.77
N ALA A 190 -5.13 19.95 -9.85
CA ALA A 190 -4.35 19.68 -11.07
C ALA A 190 -5.22 19.12 -12.22
N THR A 191 -6.22 18.29 -11.90
CA THR A 191 -6.97 17.52 -12.90
C THR A 191 -8.43 17.95 -13.07
N GLY A 192 -9.00 18.66 -12.08
CA GLY A 192 -10.42 18.96 -12.00
C GLY A 192 -11.30 17.76 -11.59
N LYS A 193 -10.70 16.62 -11.20
CA LYS A 193 -11.39 15.39 -10.77
C LYS A 193 -10.99 14.98 -9.37
N LYS A 194 -11.90 14.37 -8.63
CA LYS A 194 -11.61 13.80 -7.32
C LYS A 194 -10.66 12.61 -7.44
N ALA A 195 -9.79 12.45 -6.46
CA ALA A 195 -8.75 11.42 -6.48
C ALA A 195 -9.29 9.98 -6.53
N ASP A 196 -10.45 9.70 -5.95
CA ASP A 196 -11.10 8.40 -6.02
C ASP A 196 -11.68 8.10 -7.41
N ASP A 197 -12.25 9.10 -8.11
CA ASP A 197 -12.65 8.96 -9.51
C ASP A 197 -11.44 8.67 -10.41
N LEU A 198 -10.31 9.37 -10.16
CA LEU A 198 -9.05 9.11 -10.85
C LEU A 198 -8.51 7.72 -10.55
N LEU A 199 -8.54 7.28 -9.29
CA LEU A 199 -8.07 5.96 -8.90
C LEU A 199 -8.88 4.86 -9.59
N LYS A 200 -10.20 5.02 -9.61
CA LYS A 200 -11.10 4.14 -10.35
C LYS A 200 -10.72 4.06 -11.83
N GLU A 201 -10.69 5.20 -12.52
CA GLU A 201 -10.51 5.26 -13.97
C GLU A 201 -9.12 4.84 -14.43
N ARG A 202 -8.07 5.24 -13.69
CA ARG A 202 -6.68 5.13 -14.13
C ARG A 202 -5.98 3.88 -13.61
N VAL A 203 -6.47 3.29 -12.51
CA VAL A 203 -5.79 2.16 -11.87
C VAL A 203 -6.73 0.97 -11.70
N LEU A 204 -7.82 1.10 -10.93
CA LEU A 204 -8.62 -0.05 -10.50
C LEU A 204 -9.36 -0.73 -11.67
N ASP A 205 -10.06 0.03 -12.51
CA ASP A 205 -10.75 -0.51 -13.68
C ASP A 205 -9.76 -1.13 -14.69
N PRO A 206 -8.62 -0.47 -15.04
CA PRO A 206 -7.63 -1.05 -15.93
C PRO A 206 -7.01 -2.37 -15.47
N ILE A 207 -6.81 -2.58 -14.17
CA ILE A 207 -6.30 -3.85 -13.62
C ILE A 207 -7.40 -4.87 -13.33
N GLY A 208 -8.67 -4.52 -13.60
CA GLY A 208 -9.81 -5.43 -13.49
C GLY A 208 -10.34 -5.62 -12.07
N THR A 209 -10.10 -4.68 -11.17
CA THR A 209 -10.73 -4.65 -9.84
C THR A 209 -12.20 -4.28 -9.96
N LYS A 210 -13.09 -5.05 -9.33
CA LYS A 210 -14.54 -4.86 -9.51
C LYS A 210 -15.28 -4.46 -8.25
N ASN A 211 -14.92 -5.04 -7.12
CA ASN A 211 -15.63 -4.88 -5.86
C ASN A 211 -14.76 -4.08 -4.89
N TYR A 212 -14.95 -2.78 -4.87
CA TYR A 212 -14.22 -1.89 -3.96
C TYR A 212 -15.09 -0.75 -3.49
N VAL A 213 -14.71 -0.17 -2.37
CA VAL A 213 -15.26 1.08 -1.87
C VAL A 213 -14.12 2.02 -1.54
N LEU A 214 -14.24 3.25 -2.01
CA LEU A 214 -13.31 4.33 -1.77
C LEU A 214 -13.96 5.28 -0.77
N TRP A 215 -13.29 5.51 0.35
CA TRP A 215 -13.89 6.25 1.45
C TRP A 215 -13.77 7.75 1.26
N ARG A 216 -14.80 8.46 1.73
CA ARG A 216 -14.83 9.91 1.86
C ARG A 216 -15.23 10.30 3.28
N ASP A 217 -14.85 11.50 3.72
CA ASP A 217 -15.33 12.08 4.97
C ASP A 217 -16.76 12.66 4.82
N ALA A 218 -17.29 13.23 5.90
CA ALA A 218 -18.63 13.79 5.90
C ALA A 218 -18.77 15.08 5.04
N ALA A 219 -17.65 15.73 4.74
CA ALA A 219 -17.57 16.89 3.84
C ALA A 219 -17.33 16.50 2.38
N ASP A 220 -17.33 15.19 2.07
CA ASP A 220 -17.14 14.64 0.73
C ASP A 220 -15.70 14.77 0.19
N ASN A 221 -14.69 14.91 1.10
CA ASN A 221 -13.29 14.83 0.74
C ASN A 221 -12.86 13.36 0.63
N VAL A 222 -12.02 13.07 -0.35
CA VAL A 222 -11.46 11.72 -0.55
C VAL A 222 -10.44 11.43 0.56
N LEU A 223 -10.57 10.28 1.22
CA LEU A 223 -9.60 9.85 2.23
C LEU A 223 -8.36 9.23 1.56
N SER A 224 -7.55 10.03 0.89
CA SER A 224 -6.34 9.57 0.19
C SER A 224 -5.24 9.05 1.12
N TYR A 225 -5.35 9.28 2.41
CA TYR A 225 -4.42 8.74 3.41
C TYR A 225 -4.84 7.38 3.98
N CYS A 226 -6.08 6.97 3.75
CA CYS A 226 -6.69 5.79 4.36
C CYS A 226 -7.82 5.26 3.47
N CYS A 227 -8.08 4.05 3.64
CA CYS A 227 -9.37 3.39 3.60
C CYS A 227 -9.94 3.19 2.18
N ILE A 228 -9.48 2.10 1.63
CA ILE A 228 -10.08 1.42 0.48
C ILE A 228 -10.56 0.07 1.02
N ASP A 229 -11.75 -0.38 0.63
CA ASP A 229 -12.24 -1.72 0.94
C ASP A 229 -12.25 -2.57 -0.32
N MET A 230 -11.55 -3.68 -0.30
CA MET A 230 -11.56 -4.68 -1.36
C MET A 230 -11.10 -6.05 -0.86
N SER A 231 -11.21 -7.07 -1.70
CA SER A 231 -10.74 -8.41 -1.36
C SER A 231 -9.22 -8.50 -1.37
N ALA A 232 -8.65 -9.49 -0.65
CA ALA A 232 -7.22 -9.76 -0.69
C ALA A 232 -6.73 -10.06 -2.12
N ARG A 233 -7.56 -10.71 -2.94
CA ARG A 233 -7.27 -10.97 -4.36
C ARG A 233 -7.19 -9.68 -5.18
N ASP A 234 -8.04 -8.70 -4.90
CA ASP A 234 -8.03 -7.41 -5.61
C ASP A 234 -6.86 -6.53 -5.16
N TYR A 235 -6.51 -6.53 -3.88
CA TYR A 235 -5.27 -5.91 -3.41
C TYR A 235 -4.03 -6.50 -4.09
N SER A 236 -4.02 -7.83 -4.30
CA SER A 236 -2.92 -8.51 -4.99
C SER A 236 -2.77 -8.07 -6.45
N ARG A 237 -3.84 -7.61 -7.13
CA ARG A 237 -3.73 -7.02 -8.48
C ARG A 237 -2.87 -5.76 -8.48
N PHE A 238 -3.04 -4.90 -7.49
CA PHE A 238 -2.20 -3.71 -7.34
C PHE A 238 -0.74 -4.08 -7.02
N GLY A 239 -0.52 -5.06 -6.17
CA GLY A 239 0.81 -5.62 -5.92
C GLY A 239 1.46 -6.14 -7.20
N LEU A 240 0.72 -6.89 -8.02
CA LEU A 240 1.21 -7.41 -9.30
C LEU A 240 1.53 -6.28 -10.30
N LEU A 241 0.73 -5.22 -10.35
CA LEU A 241 0.99 -4.04 -11.18
C LEU A 241 2.37 -3.44 -10.85
N PHE A 242 2.68 -3.25 -9.57
CA PHE A 242 3.98 -2.71 -9.15
C PHE A 242 5.11 -3.71 -9.35
N SER A 243 4.92 -5.01 -9.10
CA SER A 243 5.88 -6.05 -9.45
C SER A 243 6.23 -6.05 -10.94
N ARG A 244 5.30 -5.64 -11.79
CA ARG A 244 5.46 -5.55 -13.24
C ARG A 244 5.84 -4.15 -13.74
N ASN A 245 6.47 -3.34 -12.89
CA ASN A 245 6.92 -1.98 -13.23
C ASN A 245 5.79 -1.07 -13.73
N GLY A 246 4.60 -1.21 -13.16
CA GLY A 246 3.44 -0.41 -13.54
C GLY A 246 2.76 -0.84 -14.85
N SER A 247 3.18 -1.95 -15.43
CA SER A 247 2.62 -2.50 -16.68
C SER A 247 1.54 -3.54 -16.39
N TRP A 248 0.47 -3.53 -17.21
CA TRP A 248 -0.63 -4.48 -17.15
C TRP A 248 -1.13 -4.82 -18.57
N ASN A 249 -1.03 -6.09 -18.97
CA ASN A 249 -1.42 -6.54 -20.32
C ASN A 249 -0.87 -5.63 -21.44
N ASP A 250 0.45 -5.43 -21.47
CA ASP A 250 1.16 -4.57 -22.43
C ASP A 250 0.79 -3.08 -22.41
N ARG A 251 0.04 -2.64 -21.40
CA ARG A 251 -0.27 -1.21 -21.16
C ARG A 251 0.50 -0.71 -19.96
N GLN A 252 1.18 0.42 -20.09
CA GLN A 252 1.75 1.13 -18.95
C GLN A 252 0.62 1.86 -18.23
N ILE A 253 0.30 1.44 -17.01
CA ILE A 253 -0.73 2.04 -16.14
C ILE A 253 -0.10 3.07 -15.21
N VAL A 254 0.92 2.66 -14.46
CA VAL A 254 1.74 3.58 -13.65
C VAL A 254 3.08 3.77 -14.37
N PRO A 255 3.58 4.99 -14.56
CA PRO A 255 4.81 5.23 -15.30
C PRO A 255 5.99 4.43 -14.76
N TYR A 256 6.78 3.86 -15.68
CA TYR A 256 7.93 3.02 -15.34
C TYR A 256 8.90 3.74 -14.40
N ASP A 257 9.28 4.98 -14.72
CA ASP A 257 10.24 5.77 -13.95
C ASP A 257 9.72 6.07 -12.54
N PHE A 258 8.41 6.35 -12.39
CA PHE A 258 7.80 6.53 -11.07
C PHE A 258 7.88 5.24 -10.23
N VAL A 259 7.59 4.07 -10.83
CA VAL A 259 7.70 2.79 -10.14
C VAL A 259 9.15 2.50 -9.77
N GLN A 260 10.12 2.75 -10.66
CA GLN A 260 11.54 2.56 -10.34
C GLN A 260 11.97 3.45 -9.17
N GLU A 261 11.49 4.69 -9.13
CA GLU A 261 11.81 5.60 -8.04
C GLU A 261 11.20 5.14 -6.70
N THR A 262 10.05 4.45 -6.71
CA THR A 262 9.51 3.84 -5.49
C THR A 262 10.39 2.70 -4.96
N TYR A 263 11.18 2.03 -5.80
CA TYR A 263 12.14 1.00 -5.37
C TYR A 263 13.49 1.56 -4.89
N ASP A 264 13.69 2.86 -4.96
CA ASP A 264 14.89 3.54 -4.46
C ASP A 264 14.57 4.46 -3.28
N PRO A 265 14.33 3.90 -2.08
CA PRO A 265 13.90 4.68 -0.93
C PRO A 265 15.00 5.65 -0.48
N ARG A 266 14.63 6.90 -0.27
CA ARG A 266 15.53 7.93 0.24
C ARG A 266 15.84 7.76 1.73
N TRP A 267 14.88 7.25 2.48
CA TRP A 267 14.98 7.03 3.91
C TRP A 267 15.19 5.54 4.18
N LEU A 268 16.44 5.20 4.53
CA LEU A 268 16.85 3.80 4.74
C LEU A 268 16.55 3.30 6.16
N SER A 269 16.25 4.20 7.09
CA SER A 269 15.80 3.88 8.43
C SER A 269 14.79 4.92 8.88
N THR A 270 13.63 4.47 9.34
CA THR A 270 12.50 5.35 9.65
C THR A 270 12.16 5.40 11.13
N SER A 271 12.79 4.57 11.95
CA SER A 271 12.55 4.52 13.39
C SER A 271 13.70 3.86 14.13
N ASP A 272 13.89 4.27 15.37
CA ASP A 272 14.74 3.64 16.39
C ASP A 272 13.95 2.61 17.24
N ARG A 273 12.68 2.43 16.99
CA ARG A 273 11.86 1.41 17.67
C ARG A 273 12.35 0.00 17.34
N ALA A 274 12.29 -0.89 18.30
CA ALA A 274 12.68 -2.30 18.13
C ALA A 274 11.95 -2.93 16.94
N GLY A 275 12.72 -3.50 16.00
CA GLY A 275 12.18 -4.15 14.78
C GLY A 275 11.84 -3.20 13.63
N MET A 276 11.90 -1.88 13.81
CA MET A 276 11.64 -0.88 12.77
C MET A 276 12.91 -0.42 12.03
N ASP A 277 14.08 -0.72 12.55
CA ASP A 277 15.39 -0.39 12.00
C ASP A 277 15.65 -1.00 10.61
N ARG A 278 14.92 -2.04 10.25
CA ARG A 278 14.95 -2.68 8.93
C ARG A 278 14.07 -1.98 7.87
N ARG A 279 13.28 -0.99 8.26
CA ARG A 279 12.32 -0.33 7.34
C ARG A 279 12.90 0.98 6.79
N GLY A 280 12.75 1.16 5.47
CA GLY A 280 12.91 2.42 4.77
C GLY A 280 11.57 2.92 4.22
N TYR A 281 11.55 4.14 3.70
CA TYR A 281 10.36 4.76 3.14
C TYR A 281 10.69 5.64 1.93
N GLY A 282 9.82 5.64 0.93
CA GLY A 282 9.89 6.56 -0.21
C GLY A 282 8.61 6.50 -1.03
N LEU A 283 8.14 7.65 -1.48
CA LEU A 283 6.95 7.82 -2.33
C LEU A 283 5.72 7.02 -1.84
N HIS A 284 5.45 7.07 -0.54
CA HIS A 284 4.35 6.34 0.12
C HIS A 284 4.46 4.80 0.06
N TRP A 285 5.68 4.28 -0.05
CA TRP A 285 5.99 2.86 0.06
C TRP A 285 6.96 2.59 1.19
N TRP A 286 6.72 1.51 1.93
CA TRP A 286 7.64 0.95 2.89
C TRP A 286 8.58 -0.03 2.21
N PHE A 287 9.80 -0.07 2.72
CA PHE A 287 10.79 -1.05 2.32
C PHE A 287 11.26 -1.81 3.53
N SER A 288 11.49 -3.08 3.33
CA SER A 288 12.19 -3.90 4.31
C SER A 288 13.47 -4.39 3.68
N LYS A 289 14.58 -4.12 4.35
CA LYS A 289 15.86 -4.70 3.98
C LYS A 289 15.82 -6.18 4.35
N ASN A 290 16.01 -7.03 3.38
CA ASN A 290 16.47 -8.36 3.63
C ASN A 290 17.99 -8.31 3.55
N ASP A 291 18.71 -8.81 4.56
CA ASP A 291 20.13 -8.55 4.77
C ASP A 291 21.03 -9.02 3.62
N ASP A 292 20.59 -9.91 2.76
CA ASP A 292 21.45 -10.54 1.78
C ASP A 292 21.14 -10.31 0.29
N GLU A 293 19.91 -10.06 -0.15
CA GLU A 293 19.64 -10.14 -1.60
C GLU A 293 18.54 -9.24 -2.17
N GLY A 294 17.88 -8.40 -1.41
CA GLY A 294 16.82 -7.62 -2.05
C GLY A 294 15.94 -6.84 -1.10
N LYS A 295 15.32 -5.85 -1.70
CA LYS A 295 14.35 -5.00 -1.03
C LYS A 295 12.97 -5.62 -1.26
N ILE A 296 12.28 -5.98 -0.19
CA ILE A 296 10.85 -6.26 -0.25
C ILE A 296 10.11 -4.96 -0.01
N MET A 297 9.46 -4.48 -1.05
CA MET A 297 8.59 -3.31 -0.98
C MET A 297 7.24 -3.73 -0.39
N ASN A 298 6.62 -2.86 0.39
CA ASN A 298 5.29 -3.13 0.87
C ASN A 298 4.43 -1.88 1.07
N ALA A 299 3.15 -2.01 0.73
CA ALA A 299 2.11 -1.15 1.24
C ALA A 299 1.66 -1.71 2.59
N SER A 300 1.61 -0.85 3.63
CA SER A 300 1.34 -1.27 5.00
C SER A 300 0.20 -0.45 5.59
N GLY A 301 -0.74 -1.11 6.22
CA GLY A 301 -1.86 -0.49 6.91
C GLY A 301 -1.94 -0.91 8.37
N LYS A 302 -2.63 -0.09 9.18
CA LYS A 302 -2.86 -0.36 10.60
C LYS A 302 -3.41 -1.78 10.78
N PHE A 303 -3.05 -2.43 11.86
CA PHE A 303 -3.48 -3.78 12.23
C PHE A 303 -2.99 -4.91 11.32
N GLY A 304 -1.93 -4.69 10.54
CA GLY A 304 -1.32 -5.76 9.76
C GLY A 304 -1.95 -5.99 8.39
N GLN A 305 -2.49 -4.96 7.78
CA GLN A 305 -2.84 -4.96 6.37
C GLN A 305 -1.56 -4.83 5.54
N TYR A 306 -1.29 -5.77 4.65
CA TYR A 306 -0.05 -5.78 3.87
C TYR A 306 -0.27 -6.19 2.43
N ILE A 307 0.48 -5.53 1.54
CA ILE A 307 0.84 -6.03 0.21
C ILE A 307 2.36 -6.03 0.15
N PHE A 308 2.99 -7.18 0.32
CA PHE A 308 4.43 -7.35 0.12
C PHE A 308 4.72 -7.69 -1.33
N ILE A 309 5.79 -7.13 -1.87
CA ILE A 309 6.23 -7.32 -3.24
C ILE A 309 7.73 -7.64 -3.25
N ASP A 310 8.06 -8.87 -3.59
CA ASP A 310 9.40 -9.27 -4.01
C ASP A 310 9.46 -9.22 -5.53
N GLN A 311 9.87 -8.07 -6.05
CA GLN A 311 9.88 -7.83 -7.50
C GLN A 311 10.85 -8.75 -8.23
N ALA A 312 12.02 -9.02 -7.64
CA ALA A 312 13.06 -9.81 -8.24
C ALA A 312 12.57 -11.24 -8.55
N ASN A 313 11.70 -11.76 -7.70
CA ASN A 313 11.17 -13.12 -7.79
C ASN A 313 9.71 -13.16 -8.25
N ASP A 314 9.11 -12.02 -8.57
CA ASP A 314 7.71 -11.89 -8.97
C ASP A 314 6.75 -12.59 -7.98
N VAL A 315 6.97 -12.30 -6.69
CA VAL A 315 6.15 -12.80 -5.58
C VAL A 315 5.38 -11.64 -4.97
N ILE A 316 4.08 -11.81 -4.81
CA ILE A 316 3.22 -10.88 -4.08
C ILE A 316 2.53 -11.65 -2.95
N PHE A 317 2.63 -11.14 -1.74
CA PHE A 317 1.91 -11.67 -0.59
C PHE A 317 1.02 -10.60 0.01
N THR A 318 -0.27 -10.88 0.03
CA THR A 318 -1.30 -9.98 0.59
C THR A 318 -1.90 -10.59 1.85
N ARG A 319 -1.92 -9.81 2.93
CA ARG A 319 -2.60 -10.13 4.17
C ARG A 319 -3.62 -9.06 4.49
N ILE A 320 -4.85 -9.47 4.79
CA ILE A 320 -5.93 -8.61 5.28
C ILE A 320 -6.40 -9.13 6.62
N THR A 321 -6.64 -8.24 7.56
CA THR A 321 -7.14 -8.58 8.89
C THR A 321 -8.62 -8.22 9.04
N LYS A 322 -9.26 -8.92 9.97
CA LYS A 322 -10.62 -8.63 10.39
C LYS A 322 -10.63 -7.26 11.05
N TYR A 323 -11.58 -6.46 10.68
CA TYR A 323 -11.87 -5.23 11.38
C TYR A 323 -13.27 -5.36 11.98
N THR A 324 -13.44 -5.26 13.24
CA THR A 324 -14.77 -5.21 13.84
C THR A 324 -15.03 -3.78 14.29
N SER A 325 -15.92 -3.08 13.58
CA SER A 325 -16.53 -1.91 14.18
C SER A 325 -17.26 -2.33 15.47
N THR A 326 -17.34 -1.46 16.43
CA THR A 326 -18.06 -1.69 17.66
C THR A 326 -19.53 -1.97 17.35
N GLY A 327 -19.92 -3.23 17.19
CA GLY A 327 -21.29 -3.68 17.07
C GLY A 327 -21.75 -4.32 15.78
N GLY A 328 -20.90 -4.42 14.76
CA GLY A 328 -21.24 -5.08 13.49
C GLY A 328 -21.05 -6.60 13.52
N SER A 329 -21.93 -7.32 12.85
CA SER A 329 -21.72 -8.75 12.58
C SER A 329 -20.70 -8.92 11.45
N LYS A 330 -20.03 -10.10 11.39
CA LYS A 330 -19.04 -10.43 10.34
C LYS A 330 -19.57 -10.27 8.89
N GLN A 331 -20.86 -10.18 8.70
CA GLN A 331 -21.52 -10.07 7.38
C GLN A 331 -21.79 -8.62 6.95
N ASP A 332 -21.66 -7.65 7.86
CA ASP A 332 -22.01 -6.25 7.61
C ASP A 332 -20.82 -5.39 7.14
N TRP A 333 -19.72 -6.03 6.74
CA TRP A 333 -18.55 -5.38 6.14
C TRP A 333 -18.78 -4.97 4.68
N GLY A 334 -19.97 -4.59 4.40
CA GLY A 334 -20.16 -3.59 3.40
C GLY A 334 -19.40 -2.33 3.84
N PRO A 335 -19.13 -1.42 2.92
CA PRO A 335 -18.36 -0.23 3.20
C PRO A 335 -18.87 0.41 4.48
N ILE A 336 -17.97 0.71 5.41
CA ILE A 336 -18.23 1.68 6.45
C ILE A 336 -18.48 2.96 5.69
N ARG A 337 -19.73 3.25 5.43
CA ARG A 337 -20.12 4.41 4.64
C ARG A 337 -20.19 5.62 5.54
N ASP A 338 -20.18 6.77 4.90
CA ASP A 338 -20.34 8.12 5.41
C ASP A 338 -21.17 8.26 6.68
N TYR A 339 -22.20 7.42 6.82
CA TYR A 339 -23.08 7.41 7.99
C TYR A 339 -22.37 6.93 9.27
N GLU A 340 -21.54 5.91 9.21
CA GLU A 340 -20.86 5.37 10.39
C GLU A 340 -19.68 6.25 10.79
N ILE A 341 -18.95 6.85 9.86
CA ILE A 341 -17.87 7.79 10.17
C ILE A 341 -18.43 9.04 10.85
N SER A 342 -19.49 9.65 10.32
CA SER A 342 -20.07 10.84 10.92
C SER A 342 -20.71 10.57 12.28
N ASN A 343 -21.40 9.44 12.45
CA ASN A 343 -21.96 9.03 13.73
C ASN A 343 -20.88 8.55 14.70
N MET A 344 -19.86 7.85 14.21
CA MET A 344 -18.69 7.47 14.96
C MET A 344 -17.94 8.71 15.45
N GLY A 345 -17.77 9.74 14.62
CA GLY A 345 -17.16 11.01 15.00
C GLY A 345 -17.89 11.72 16.14
N ARG A 346 -19.25 11.74 16.12
CA ARG A 346 -20.06 12.28 17.23
C ARG A 346 -19.96 11.43 18.50
N PHE A 347 -19.99 10.12 18.34
CA PHE A 347 -19.87 9.15 19.41
C PHE A 347 -18.48 9.25 20.08
N LEU A 348 -17.41 9.30 19.29
CA LEU A 348 -16.05 9.38 19.79
C LEU A 348 -15.72 10.76 20.41
N ARG A 349 -16.29 11.86 19.91
CA ARG A 349 -16.24 13.16 20.60
C ARG A 349 -16.87 13.09 21.99
N PHE A 350 -17.95 12.34 22.14
CA PHE A 350 -18.56 12.09 23.44
C PHE A 350 -17.66 11.21 24.32
N PHE A 351 -17.08 10.14 23.78
CA PHE A 351 -16.16 9.28 24.52
C PHE A 351 -14.83 9.96 24.85
N LYS A 352 -14.27 10.79 23.96
CA LYS A 352 -13.12 11.66 24.30
C LYS A 352 -13.45 12.66 25.40
N PHE A 353 -14.66 13.17 25.43
CA PHE A 353 -15.10 13.96 26.58
C PHE A 353 -15.13 13.13 27.88
N LEU A 354 -15.64 11.90 27.84
CA LEU A 354 -15.62 10.99 28.99
C LEU A 354 -14.20 10.61 29.41
N GLU A 355 -13.30 10.41 28.46
CA GLU A 355 -11.88 10.15 28.71
C GLU A 355 -11.21 11.34 29.41
N ARG A 356 -11.47 12.55 28.93
CA ARG A 356 -10.96 13.80 29.54
C ARG A 356 -11.37 13.98 31.01
N ILE A 357 -12.50 13.43 31.39
CA ILE A 357 -12.98 13.44 32.78
C ILE A 357 -12.66 12.15 33.54
N GLY A 358 -11.87 11.22 32.93
CA GLY A 358 -11.39 9.99 33.54
C GLY A 358 -12.42 8.87 33.66
N TRP A 359 -13.55 8.96 32.99
CA TRP A 359 -14.63 7.97 33.05
C TRP A 359 -14.51 6.85 32.01
N TYR A 360 -13.71 7.04 30.96
CA TYR A 360 -13.55 6.09 29.86
C TYR A 360 -12.10 6.13 29.32
N ASN A 361 -11.63 5.06 28.72
CA ASN A 361 -10.35 5.02 28.02
C ASN A 361 -10.59 4.45 26.63
N VAL A 362 -10.47 5.30 25.60
CA VAL A 362 -10.78 4.95 24.21
C VAL A 362 -9.84 3.85 23.72
N GLU A 363 -8.54 3.94 24.01
CA GLU A 363 -7.54 2.96 23.58
C GLU A 363 -7.76 1.59 24.22
N ARG A 364 -8.15 1.56 25.50
CA ARG A 364 -8.41 0.31 26.21
C ARG A 364 -9.71 -0.36 25.79
N ASP A 365 -10.76 0.43 25.51
CA ASP A 365 -12.13 -0.06 25.41
C ASP A 365 -12.59 -0.25 23.96
N ILE A 366 -11.90 0.39 22.98
CA ILE A 366 -12.09 0.16 21.54
C ILE A 366 -10.90 -0.64 21.04
N LYS A 367 -10.93 -1.95 21.29
CA LYS A 367 -9.88 -2.84 20.80
C LYS A 367 -10.16 -3.28 19.36
N SER A 368 -9.13 -3.16 18.54
CA SER A 368 -9.02 -3.93 17.31
C SER A 368 -9.06 -5.44 17.62
N PRO A 369 -9.52 -6.29 16.70
CA PRO A 369 -9.42 -7.73 16.85
C PRO A 369 -7.99 -8.28 16.72
N VAL A 370 -6.98 -7.43 16.65
CA VAL A 370 -5.56 -7.82 16.57
C VAL A 370 -5.14 -8.36 17.93
N THR A 371 -4.64 -9.59 17.95
CA THR A 371 -4.11 -10.22 19.16
C THR A 371 -2.72 -9.73 19.52
N LEU A 372 -1.97 -9.28 18.52
CA LEU A 372 -0.70 -8.60 18.68
C LEU A 372 -1.03 -7.12 18.90
N GLU A 373 -0.80 -6.62 20.08
CA GLU A 373 -1.20 -5.28 20.52
C GLU A 373 -0.93 -4.20 19.47
N ASP A 374 -1.96 -3.48 19.07
CA ASP A 374 -1.99 -2.19 18.37
C ASP A 374 -1.04 -1.91 17.19
N GLY A 375 -0.35 -2.93 16.65
CA GLY A 375 0.60 -2.73 15.55
C GLY A 375 1.86 -1.92 15.95
N GLU A 376 2.10 -1.74 17.26
CA GLU A 376 3.28 -1.06 17.80
C GLU A 376 4.05 -1.90 18.84
N SER A 377 3.55 -3.09 19.18
CA SER A 377 4.23 -3.99 20.10
C SER A 377 5.48 -4.61 19.46
N LYS A 378 6.40 -5.05 20.30
CA LYS A 378 7.59 -5.76 19.85
C LYS A 378 7.21 -7.05 19.11
N GLU A 379 6.23 -7.77 19.62
CA GLU A 379 5.71 -9.02 19.05
C GLU A 379 5.11 -8.79 17.66
N PHE A 380 4.43 -7.68 17.44
CA PHE A 380 3.89 -7.29 16.13
C PHE A 380 5.02 -7.09 15.11
N TYR A 381 6.08 -6.37 15.47
CA TYR A 381 7.22 -6.15 14.58
C TYR A 381 8.07 -7.41 14.37
N GLU A 382 8.19 -8.27 15.38
CA GLU A 382 8.84 -9.58 15.22
C GLU A 382 8.08 -10.43 14.20
N ASN A 383 6.76 -10.56 14.33
CA ASN A 383 5.91 -11.27 13.35
C ASN A 383 6.00 -10.64 11.95
N TYR A 384 5.98 -9.31 11.84
CA TYR A 384 6.16 -8.62 10.57
C TYR A 384 7.51 -8.97 9.91
N ASN A 385 8.61 -8.96 10.65
CA ASN A 385 9.93 -9.32 10.14
C ASN A 385 10.01 -10.80 9.76
N GLU A 386 9.43 -11.70 10.54
CA GLU A 386 9.38 -13.13 10.24
C GLU A 386 8.59 -13.42 8.96
N ILE A 387 7.49 -12.71 8.71
CA ILE A 387 6.74 -12.80 7.45
C ILE A 387 7.63 -12.38 6.26
N ILE A 388 8.37 -11.28 6.37
CA ILE A 388 9.29 -10.82 5.33
C ILE A 388 10.38 -11.84 5.06
N ASP A 389 10.99 -12.39 6.11
CA ASP A 389 12.02 -13.42 5.99
C ASP A 389 11.45 -14.69 5.32
N ALA A 390 10.22 -15.08 5.66
CA ALA A 390 9.55 -16.20 5.02
C ALA A 390 9.23 -15.95 3.54
N ILE A 391 8.83 -14.72 3.16
CA ILE A 391 8.63 -14.34 1.74
C ILE A 391 9.96 -14.45 0.98
N ALA A 392 11.03 -13.88 1.52
CA ALA A 392 12.37 -13.97 0.91
C ALA A 392 12.86 -15.41 0.76
N ASP A 393 12.48 -16.30 1.67
CA ASP A 393 12.87 -17.71 1.64
C ASP A 393 12.12 -18.52 0.57
N LEU A 394 10.96 -18.07 0.09
CA LEU A 394 10.19 -18.77 -0.96
C LEU A 394 10.98 -18.99 -2.26
N SER A 395 11.93 -18.10 -2.55
CA SER A 395 12.70 -18.10 -3.79
C SER A 395 14.08 -18.74 -3.66
N ARG A 396 14.41 -19.28 -2.49
CA ARG A 396 15.66 -19.99 -2.17
C ARG A 396 15.40 -21.50 -2.16
#